data_94d6da50dabcf8e0aacde2261aa9da6a
#
_entry.id   94d6da50dabcf8e0aacde2261aa9da6a
#
_cell.length_a   1.000
_cell.length_b   1.000
_cell.length_c   1.000
_cell.angle_alpha   90.00
_cell.angle_beta   90.00
_cell.angle_gamma   90.00
#
_symmetry.space_group_name_H-M   'P 1'
#
loop_
_entity.id
_entity.type
_entity.pdbx_description
1 polymer ?
#
loop_
_entity_poly.entity_id
_entity_poly.type
_entity_poly.pdbx_seq_one_letter_code
_entity_poly.pdbx_strand_id
1 'polypeptide(L)'
;STATPEIEHIHLYDPRTRVSTELDAHKHTFYTETINHPPSTVPPTVRFGSPSATGVPQNDFSKEEDLGTKEIEGVLARGVRSTQIIPAEGETGKEISITDEYWYSDELRINVSMKHSDPRAGTTTLTVTQITRGEPDPALLEIPEGYTRAGAAQPAPQATK
;
A
#
# COMPACT_ATOMS: atom_id res chain seq x y z
N SER A 1 24.05 -5.88 -9.86
CA SER A 1 23.85 -4.55 -10.44
C SER A 1 22.73 -3.89 -9.64
N THR A 2 23.09 -2.96 -8.76
CA THR A 2 22.10 -2.20 -7.98
C THR A 2 21.59 -1.10 -8.90
N ALA A 3 20.39 -1.30 -9.46
CA ALA A 3 19.71 -0.24 -10.19
C ALA A 3 19.41 0.90 -9.20
N THR A 4 19.70 2.13 -9.58
CA THR A 4 19.27 3.31 -8.83
C THR A 4 17.74 3.29 -8.83
N PRO A 5 17.06 3.41 -7.67
CA PRO A 5 15.62 3.46 -7.64
C PRO A 5 15.13 4.66 -8.45
N GLU A 6 14.23 4.41 -9.39
CA GLU A 6 13.58 5.43 -10.19
C GLU A 6 12.27 5.83 -9.53
N ILE A 7 12.01 7.13 -9.45
CA ILE A 7 10.74 7.62 -8.91
C ILE A 7 9.69 7.48 -10.01
N GLU A 8 8.72 6.61 -9.79
CA GLU A 8 7.61 6.39 -10.73
C GLU A 8 6.39 7.25 -10.35
N HIS A 9 6.08 7.29 -9.06
CA HIS A 9 4.92 8.01 -8.53
C HIS A 9 5.30 8.81 -7.29
N ILE A 10 4.70 10.00 -7.17
CA ILE A 10 4.80 10.85 -5.99
C ILE A 10 3.39 11.10 -5.48
N HIS A 11 3.15 10.81 -4.21
CA HIS A 11 1.89 11.09 -3.54
C HIS A 11 2.09 12.18 -2.51
N LEU A 12 1.34 13.29 -2.68
CA LEU A 12 1.33 14.43 -1.77
C LEU A 12 -0.03 14.53 -1.09
N TYR A 13 -0.05 14.72 0.21
CA TYR A 13 -1.28 14.93 0.95
C TYR A 13 -1.14 16.13 1.90
N ASP A 14 -2.01 17.13 1.74
CA ASP A 14 -2.12 18.24 2.66
C ASP A 14 -3.31 18.00 3.62
N PRO A 15 -3.04 17.73 4.90
CA PRO A 15 -4.09 17.45 5.87
C PRO A 15 -4.96 18.68 6.22
N ARG A 16 -4.51 19.90 5.94
CA ARG A 16 -5.27 21.14 6.20
C ARG A 16 -6.34 21.35 5.15
N THR A 17 -5.99 21.19 3.90
CA THR A 17 -6.92 21.33 2.77
C THR A 17 -7.62 20.03 2.42
N ARG A 18 -7.12 18.89 2.92
CA ARG A 18 -7.53 17.53 2.57
C ARG A 18 -7.37 17.23 1.09
N VAL A 19 -6.41 17.86 0.47
CA VAL A 19 -6.09 17.64 -0.93
C VAL A 19 -5.02 16.56 -1.05
N SER A 20 -5.32 15.56 -1.84
CA SER A 20 -4.39 14.52 -2.28
C SER A 20 -3.99 14.81 -3.72
N THR A 21 -2.70 14.77 -4.00
CA THR A 21 -2.16 14.94 -5.35
C THR A 21 -1.26 13.77 -5.68
N GLU A 22 -1.57 13.08 -6.76
CA GLU A 22 -0.71 12.04 -7.32
C GLU A 22 -0.02 12.56 -8.57
N LEU A 23 1.29 12.35 -8.65
CA LEU A 23 2.12 12.71 -9.80
C LEU A 23 2.69 11.43 -10.42
N ASP A 24 2.57 11.32 -11.73
CA ASP A 24 3.21 10.27 -12.55
C ASP A 24 4.50 10.88 -13.15
N ALA A 25 5.65 10.43 -12.67
CA ALA A 25 6.93 10.98 -13.06
C ALA A 25 7.31 10.64 -14.52
N HIS A 26 6.82 9.51 -15.04
CA HIS A 26 7.07 9.13 -16.43
C HIS A 26 6.25 9.95 -17.42
N LYS A 27 4.98 10.20 -17.09
CA LYS A 27 4.07 10.94 -17.97
C LYS A 27 4.13 12.45 -17.75
N HIS A 28 4.79 12.92 -16.70
CA HIS A 28 4.77 14.32 -16.27
C HIS A 28 3.32 14.83 -16.13
N THR A 29 2.48 14.01 -15.50
CA THR A 29 1.09 14.36 -15.26
C THR A 29 0.77 14.29 -13.78
N PHE A 30 -0.24 15.09 -13.35
CA PHE A 30 -0.73 15.02 -11.99
C PHE A 30 -2.25 14.96 -11.96
N TYR A 31 -2.76 14.38 -10.89
CA TYR A 31 -4.17 14.32 -10.56
C TYR A 31 -4.37 14.80 -9.13
N THR A 32 -5.41 15.59 -8.91
CA THR A 32 -5.73 16.16 -7.60
C THR A 32 -7.16 15.82 -7.23
N GLU A 33 -7.35 15.32 -6.01
CA GLU A 33 -8.68 15.06 -5.46
C GLU A 33 -8.82 15.62 -4.03
N THR A 34 -10.04 15.96 -3.64
CA THR A 34 -10.34 16.34 -2.27
C THR A 34 -10.90 15.13 -1.53
N ILE A 35 -10.21 14.71 -0.48
CA ILE A 35 -10.62 13.56 0.33
C ILE A 35 -11.69 14.01 1.33
N ASN A 36 -12.93 13.71 1.04
CA ASN A 36 -14.08 14.07 1.89
C ASN A 36 -14.36 13.07 3.02
N HIS A 37 -13.61 11.97 3.08
CA HIS A 37 -13.76 11.00 4.15
C HIS A 37 -12.95 11.46 5.37
N PRO A 38 -13.49 11.33 6.60
CA PRO A 38 -12.67 11.50 7.78
C PRO A 38 -11.52 10.50 7.72
N PRO A 39 -10.32 10.87 8.21
CA PRO A 39 -9.22 9.91 8.27
C PRO A 39 -9.71 8.67 8.99
N SER A 40 -9.62 7.54 8.32
CA SER A 40 -10.00 6.27 8.92
C SER A 40 -9.16 6.07 10.17
N THR A 41 -9.81 5.89 11.31
CA THR A 41 -9.13 5.52 12.57
C THR A 41 -8.65 4.06 12.52
N VAL A 42 -9.08 3.33 11.50
CA VAL A 42 -8.60 1.98 11.21
C VAL A 42 -7.36 2.11 10.32
N PRO A 43 -6.21 1.54 10.71
CA PRO A 43 -5.03 1.50 9.87
C PRO A 43 -5.44 1.00 8.48
N PRO A 44 -5.02 1.67 7.39
CA PRO A 44 -5.25 1.15 6.07
C PRO A 44 -4.50 -0.16 5.95
N THR A 45 -5.22 -1.25 6.12
CA THR A 45 -4.72 -2.57 5.75
C THR A 45 -4.77 -2.60 4.23
N VAL A 46 -3.76 -2.00 3.58
CA VAL A 46 -3.63 -2.11 2.13
C VAL A 46 -3.24 -3.55 1.86
N ARG A 47 -4.23 -4.37 1.60
CA ARG A 47 -4.01 -5.73 1.11
C ARG A 47 -3.82 -5.63 -0.39
N PHE A 48 -2.62 -5.90 -0.86
CA PHE A 48 -2.41 -6.14 -2.28
C PHE A 48 -3.32 -7.30 -2.71
N GLY A 49 -4.31 -7.01 -3.57
CA GLY A 49 -5.10 -8.03 -4.23
C GLY A 49 -6.30 -8.61 -3.46
N SER A 50 -6.68 -8.06 -2.31
CA SER A 50 -7.93 -8.48 -1.64
C SER A 50 -8.97 -7.36 -1.58
N PRO A 51 -10.20 -7.61 -1.99
CA PRO A 51 -11.28 -6.66 -1.78
C PRO A 51 -11.62 -6.59 -0.29
N SER A 52 -11.59 -5.37 0.23
CA SER A 52 -12.28 -4.91 1.44
C SER A 52 -12.13 -5.77 2.71
N ALA A 53 -11.30 -5.29 3.63
CA ALA A 53 -11.27 -5.81 4.99
C ALA A 53 -12.42 -5.25 5.84
N THR A 54 -13.62 -5.70 5.57
CA THR A 54 -14.71 -5.67 6.55
C THR A 54 -15.11 -7.12 6.77
N GLY A 55 -14.58 -7.73 7.85
CA GLY A 55 -15.09 -8.99 8.37
C GLY A 55 -15.06 -10.14 7.38
N VAL A 56 -13.90 -10.48 6.82
CA VAL A 56 -13.75 -11.80 6.21
C VAL A 56 -13.85 -12.81 7.35
N PRO A 57 -14.86 -13.69 7.37
CA PRO A 57 -14.87 -14.77 8.33
C PRO A 57 -13.54 -15.51 8.19
N GLN A 58 -12.85 -15.76 9.30
CA GLN A 58 -11.75 -16.70 9.31
C GLN A 58 -12.35 -18.04 8.88
N ASN A 59 -12.14 -18.39 7.63
CA ASN A 59 -12.46 -19.71 7.12
C ASN A 59 -11.19 -20.56 7.27
N ASP A 60 -11.33 -21.87 7.20
CA ASP A 60 -10.24 -22.84 7.32
C ASP A 60 -9.08 -22.62 6.32
N PHE A 61 -9.24 -21.66 5.39
CA PHE A 61 -8.30 -21.31 4.32
C PHE A 61 -7.55 -20.00 4.53
N SER A 62 -7.75 -19.30 5.66
CA SER A 62 -7.01 -18.09 5.98
C SER A 62 -6.49 -18.14 7.42
N LYS A 63 -5.18 -17.88 7.59
CA LYS A 63 -4.51 -17.81 8.88
C LYS A 63 -3.86 -16.46 9.04
N GLU A 64 -4.04 -15.86 10.21
CA GLU A 64 -3.35 -14.63 10.60
C GLU A 64 -2.37 -14.93 11.75
N GLU A 65 -1.17 -14.37 11.68
CA GLU A 65 -0.10 -14.55 12.64
C GLU A 65 0.46 -13.20 13.07
N ASP A 66 0.55 -12.96 14.37
CA ASP A 66 1.22 -11.79 14.94
C ASP A 66 2.74 -12.05 14.92
N LEU A 67 3.48 -11.17 14.24
CA LEU A 67 4.94 -11.25 14.13
C LEU A 67 5.65 -10.43 15.22
N GLY A 68 4.89 -9.83 16.15
CA GLY A 68 5.42 -8.96 17.18
C GLY A 68 5.85 -7.60 16.64
N THR A 69 6.87 -7.02 17.27
CA THR A 69 7.36 -5.68 16.91
C THR A 69 8.82 -5.73 16.53
N LYS A 70 9.21 -4.89 15.56
CA LYS A 70 10.61 -4.63 15.22
C LYS A 70 10.82 -3.17 14.83
N GLU A 71 12.07 -2.73 14.84
CA GLU A 71 12.47 -1.43 14.35
C GLU A 71 12.84 -1.51 12.86
N ILE A 72 12.26 -0.61 12.04
CA ILE A 72 12.53 -0.48 10.61
C ILE A 72 12.81 0.99 10.34
N GLU A 73 14.00 1.31 9.81
CA GLU A 73 14.41 2.70 9.51
C GLU A 73 14.26 3.65 10.72
N GLY A 74 14.55 3.17 11.93
CA GLY A 74 14.42 3.94 13.15
C GLY A 74 12.98 4.17 13.62
N VAL A 75 12.02 3.39 13.12
CA VAL A 75 10.60 3.46 13.48
C VAL A 75 10.14 2.12 14.00
N LEU A 76 9.45 2.12 15.16
CA LEU A 76 8.85 0.89 15.68
C LEU A 76 7.63 0.50 14.83
N ALA A 77 7.62 -0.74 14.38
CA ALA A 77 6.54 -1.30 13.59
C ALA A 77 6.05 -2.62 14.18
N ARG A 78 4.73 -2.83 14.11
CA ARG A 78 4.08 -4.09 14.46
C ARG A 78 3.82 -4.89 13.21
N GLY A 79 4.20 -6.18 13.23
CA GLY A 79 4.09 -7.11 12.12
C GLY A 79 2.87 -8.01 12.20
N VAL A 80 2.23 -8.21 11.07
CA VAL A 80 1.16 -9.20 10.89
C VAL A 80 1.42 -9.95 9.60
N ARG A 81 1.28 -11.27 9.64
CA ARG A 81 1.31 -12.12 8.44
C ARG A 81 -0.06 -12.74 8.23
N SER A 82 -0.60 -12.58 7.05
CA SER A 82 -1.81 -13.26 6.58
C SER A 82 -1.41 -14.33 5.57
N THR A 83 -1.89 -15.54 5.76
CA THR A 83 -1.68 -16.66 4.83
C THR A 83 -3.03 -17.09 4.31
N GLN A 84 -3.18 -17.09 2.98
CA GLN A 84 -4.35 -17.61 2.30
C GLN A 84 -3.98 -18.92 1.61
N ILE A 85 -4.74 -19.96 1.87
CA ILE A 85 -4.58 -21.27 1.26
C ILE A 85 -5.62 -21.42 0.16
N ILE A 86 -5.17 -21.69 -1.05
CA ILE A 86 -6.02 -22.06 -2.18
C ILE A 86 -5.95 -23.58 -2.28
N PRO A 87 -7.06 -24.29 -2.04
CA PRO A 87 -7.08 -25.75 -2.10
C PRO A 87 -6.72 -26.26 -3.49
N ALA A 88 -6.18 -27.46 -3.54
CA ALA A 88 -5.94 -28.15 -4.79
C ALA A 88 -7.26 -28.41 -5.53
N GLU A 89 -7.29 -28.08 -6.81
CA GLU A 89 -8.42 -28.42 -7.69
C GLU A 89 -8.16 -29.77 -8.40
N GLY A 90 -9.05 -30.74 -8.17
CA GLY A 90 -8.97 -32.09 -8.76
C GLY A 90 -7.89 -32.98 -8.14
N GLU A 91 -7.75 -34.21 -8.67
CA GLU A 91 -6.85 -35.24 -8.12
C GLU A 91 -5.36 -34.94 -8.32
N THR A 92 -5.01 -34.02 -9.22
CA THR A 92 -3.61 -33.65 -9.56
C THR A 92 -3.24 -32.22 -9.18
N GLY A 93 -4.19 -31.46 -8.65
CA GLY A 93 -3.99 -30.10 -8.20
C GLY A 93 -3.02 -30.03 -7.02
N LYS A 94 -2.30 -28.92 -6.89
CA LYS A 94 -1.43 -28.64 -5.76
C LYS A 94 -1.99 -27.46 -4.96
N GLU A 95 -2.03 -27.60 -3.65
CA GLU A 95 -2.34 -26.51 -2.75
C GLU A 95 -1.38 -25.33 -2.96
N ILE A 96 -1.91 -24.12 -2.99
CA ILE A 96 -1.15 -22.89 -3.16
C ILE A 96 -1.33 -22.05 -1.90
N SER A 97 -0.23 -21.65 -1.30
CA SER A 97 -0.20 -20.74 -0.15
C SER A 97 0.27 -19.36 -0.59
N ILE A 98 -0.59 -18.38 -0.46
CA ILE A 98 -0.28 -16.96 -0.69
C ILE A 98 -0.06 -16.31 0.68
N THR A 99 1.02 -15.55 0.81
CA THR A 99 1.40 -14.94 2.08
C THR A 99 1.56 -13.44 1.90
N ASP A 100 0.91 -12.68 2.78
CA ASP A 100 1.03 -11.23 2.90
C ASP A 100 1.59 -10.88 4.27
N GLU A 101 2.66 -10.12 4.31
CA GLU A 101 3.30 -9.65 5.54
C GLU A 101 3.30 -8.12 5.54
N TYR A 102 2.82 -7.53 6.65
CA TYR A 102 2.70 -6.09 6.83
C TYR A 102 3.42 -5.68 8.11
N TRP A 103 4.16 -4.58 8.03
CA TRP A 103 4.78 -3.94 9.18
C TRP A 103 4.26 -2.52 9.29
N TYR A 104 3.37 -2.31 10.24
CA TYR A 104 2.67 -1.05 10.45
C TYR A 104 3.28 -0.24 11.59
N SER A 105 3.53 1.05 11.36
CA SER A 105 3.94 2.00 12.38
C SER A 105 2.75 2.79 12.91
N ASP A 106 2.47 2.64 14.21
CA ASP A 106 1.44 3.43 14.88
C ASP A 106 1.84 4.92 14.98
N GLU A 107 3.15 5.21 15.04
CA GLU A 107 3.68 6.57 15.07
C GLU A 107 3.42 7.31 13.76
N LEU A 108 3.77 6.69 12.64
CA LEU A 108 3.65 7.29 11.31
C LEU A 108 2.30 7.04 10.67
N ARG A 109 1.52 6.09 11.18
CA ARG A 109 0.23 5.63 10.64
C ARG A 109 0.31 5.11 9.21
N ILE A 110 1.42 4.47 8.88
CA ILE A 110 1.65 3.82 7.57
C ILE A 110 2.23 2.43 7.73
N ASN A 111 2.10 1.61 6.69
CA ASN A 111 2.90 0.41 6.56
C ASN A 111 4.31 0.80 6.12
N VAL A 112 5.31 0.51 6.94
CA VAL A 112 6.73 0.80 6.64
C VAL A 112 7.41 -0.33 5.87
N SER A 113 6.82 -1.51 5.86
CA SER A 113 7.23 -2.60 4.98
C SER A 113 6.05 -3.52 4.69
N MET A 114 5.97 -3.98 3.45
CA MET A 114 4.96 -4.94 2.98
C MET A 114 5.65 -5.97 2.09
N LYS A 115 5.27 -7.24 2.24
CA LYS A 115 5.77 -8.33 1.41
C LYS A 115 4.60 -9.21 0.99
N HIS A 116 4.41 -9.36 -0.30
CA HIS A 116 3.47 -10.29 -0.92
C HIS A 116 4.23 -11.43 -1.56
N SER A 117 3.82 -12.67 -1.32
CA SER A 117 4.43 -13.86 -1.91
C SER A 117 3.35 -14.79 -2.46
N ASP A 118 3.34 -14.95 -3.76
CA ASP A 118 2.50 -15.90 -4.49
C ASP A 118 3.40 -16.84 -5.29
N PRO A 119 3.37 -18.15 -5.07
CA PRO A 119 4.21 -19.12 -5.80
C PRO A 119 4.03 -19.08 -7.33
N ARG A 120 2.92 -18.53 -7.82
CA ARG A 120 2.63 -18.40 -9.26
C ARG A 120 3.19 -17.13 -9.87
N ALA A 121 3.25 -16.05 -9.08
CA ALA A 121 3.64 -14.71 -9.54
C ALA A 121 4.99 -14.24 -9.00
N GLY A 122 5.48 -14.91 -7.95
CA GLY A 122 6.73 -14.54 -7.28
C GLY A 122 6.51 -13.71 -6.01
N THR A 123 7.53 -12.97 -5.61
CA THR A 123 7.51 -12.17 -4.39
C THR A 123 7.73 -10.71 -4.72
N THR A 124 6.85 -9.87 -4.20
CA THR A 124 6.97 -8.41 -4.25
C THR A 124 7.22 -7.88 -2.84
N THR A 125 8.16 -6.97 -2.69
CA THR A 125 8.45 -6.31 -1.42
C THR A 125 8.45 -4.80 -1.63
N LEU A 126 7.77 -4.09 -0.73
CA LEU A 126 7.81 -2.64 -0.63
C LEU A 126 8.33 -2.27 0.76
N THR A 127 9.30 -1.38 0.81
CA THR A 127 9.87 -0.90 2.07
C THR A 127 10.03 0.62 1.99
N VAL A 128 9.57 1.30 3.03
CA VAL A 128 9.82 2.73 3.20
C VAL A 128 11.27 2.91 3.65
N THR A 129 11.99 3.81 3.00
CA THR A 129 13.38 4.14 3.32
C THR A 129 13.51 5.65 3.54
N GLN A 130 14.58 6.09 4.21
CA GLN A 130 14.91 7.50 4.42
C GLN A 130 13.79 8.29 5.09
N ILE A 131 13.28 7.78 6.20
CA ILE A 131 12.24 8.46 6.98
C ILE A 131 12.83 9.70 7.64
N THR A 132 12.37 10.89 7.24
CA THR A 132 12.72 12.16 7.87
C THR A 132 11.53 12.65 8.70
N ARG A 133 11.78 12.90 9.99
CA ARG A 133 10.79 13.49 10.90
C ARG A 133 10.86 15.00 10.82
N GLY A 134 9.72 15.64 10.83
CA GLY A 134 9.60 17.09 10.80
C GLY A 134 8.58 17.57 9.78
N GLU A 135 8.37 18.87 9.77
CA GLU A 135 7.53 19.49 8.74
C GLU A 135 8.31 19.46 7.41
N PRO A 136 7.72 18.92 6.34
CA PRO A 136 8.40 18.87 5.05
C PRO A 136 8.61 20.29 4.51
N ASP A 137 9.69 20.50 3.74
CA ASP A 137 9.89 21.75 3.02
C ASP A 137 8.66 22.02 2.15
N PRO A 138 8.03 23.20 2.27
CA PRO A 138 6.87 23.56 1.44
C PRO A 138 7.10 23.37 -0.06
N ALA A 139 8.31 23.55 -0.55
CA ALA A 139 8.67 23.32 -1.95
C ALA A 139 8.48 21.85 -2.38
N LEU A 140 8.56 20.90 -1.46
CA LEU A 140 8.28 19.47 -1.74
C LEU A 140 6.80 19.17 -1.95
N LEU A 141 5.93 20.07 -1.50
CA LEU A 141 4.47 19.94 -1.66
C LEU A 141 3.95 20.64 -2.92
N GLU A 142 4.82 21.33 -3.64
CA GLU A 142 4.50 22.00 -4.89
C GLU A 142 4.58 21.02 -6.07
N ILE A 143 3.70 21.22 -7.04
CA ILE A 143 3.75 20.44 -8.28
C ILE A 143 4.94 20.95 -9.10
N PRO A 144 5.89 20.08 -9.47
CA PRO A 144 7.06 20.51 -10.22
C PRO A 144 6.70 21.14 -11.58
N GLU A 145 7.53 22.05 -12.05
CA GLU A 145 7.35 22.65 -13.39
C GLU A 145 7.37 21.56 -14.47
N GLY A 146 6.56 21.74 -15.50
CA GLY A 146 6.44 20.78 -16.61
C GLY A 146 5.40 19.68 -16.43
N TYR A 147 4.77 19.59 -15.25
CA TYR A 147 3.63 18.66 -15.07
C TYR A 147 2.34 19.25 -15.58
N THR A 148 1.55 18.44 -16.27
CA THR A 148 0.22 18.83 -16.77
C THR A 148 -0.87 18.07 -16.03
N ARG A 149 -2.00 18.74 -15.78
CA ARG A 149 -3.11 18.10 -15.09
C ARG A 149 -3.74 17.01 -15.96
N ALA A 150 -3.70 15.76 -15.49
CA ALA A 150 -4.46 14.69 -16.12
C ALA A 150 -5.95 14.92 -15.86
N GLY A 151 -6.81 14.56 -16.81
CA GLY A 151 -8.26 14.52 -16.58
C GLY A 151 -8.56 13.61 -15.39
N ALA A 152 -9.63 13.93 -14.62
CA ALA A 152 -10.04 13.13 -13.46
C ALA A 152 -10.00 11.63 -13.80
N ALA A 153 -9.29 10.85 -12.99
CA ALA A 153 -9.26 9.41 -13.15
C ALA A 153 -10.69 8.90 -13.15
N GLN A 154 -11.06 8.20 -14.19
CA GLN A 154 -12.40 7.61 -14.31
C GLN A 154 -12.52 6.60 -13.15
N PRO A 155 -13.53 6.71 -12.28
CA PRO A 155 -13.70 5.75 -11.21
C PRO A 155 -13.76 4.35 -11.80
N ALA A 156 -13.05 3.42 -11.19
CA ALA A 156 -13.04 2.02 -11.61
C ALA A 156 -14.48 1.54 -11.82
N PRO A 157 -14.77 0.81 -12.92
CA PRO A 157 -16.12 0.35 -13.21
C PRO A 157 -16.63 -0.45 -12.02
N GLN A 158 -17.68 0.05 -11.38
CA GLN A 158 -18.40 -0.70 -10.35
C GLN A 158 -18.99 -1.93 -11.03
N ALA A 159 -18.58 -3.11 -10.60
CA ALA A 159 -19.17 -4.36 -11.06
C ALA A 159 -20.66 -4.31 -10.76
N THR A 160 -21.44 -4.15 -11.80
CA THR A 160 -22.89 -4.25 -11.76
C THR A 160 -23.25 -5.72 -11.46
N LYS A 161 -24.07 -5.91 -10.49
CA LYS A 161 -24.59 -7.13 -9.91
C LYS A 161 -25.31 -8.01 -10.94
#